data_6f422740a1181736212d99bd82b75082
#
_entry.id   6f422740a1181736212d99bd82b75082
#
_cell.length_a   1.000
_cell.length_b   1.000
_cell.length_c   1.000
_cell.angle_alpha   90.00
_cell.angle_beta   90.00
_cell.angle_gamma   90.00
#
_symmetry.space_group_name_H-M   'P 1'
#
loop_
_entity.id
_entity.type
_entity.pdbx_description
1 polymer ?
#
loop_
_entity_poly.entity_id
_entity_poly.type
_entity_poly.pdbx_seq_one_letter_code
_entity_poly.pdbx_strand_id
1 'polypeptide(L)'
;MNKKAIVFLLVFAMVIVACGDTTDEAAVEATEEEHDHEGESTLEQVQERGFLKCGVSTGATGFTEVGDDGSYSGFDVDYCYAVAAAIFGDYSKVEFKQLTAAERFTALSAGEVDVLIRNTTWTQSRDTELGNDFGPTTYFDGQQLMGRVSDGLSSSSTLADIDGLRVCTNAGTTTEKNITEGAGLVGATIELVTVEAFSEAIDKFIAGECDIVTTDGSGLVGRRAVNDALNDWAIFPQSPIQK
;
A
#
# COMPACT_ATOMS: atom_id res chain seq x y z
N MET A 1 20.29 -18.18 -63.23
CA MET A 1 20.49 -17.09 -64.22
C MET A 1 19.81 -15.89 -63.61
N ASN A 2 20.44 -14.96 -63.33
CA ASN A 2 21.14 -13.78 -63.50
C ASN A 2 21.30 -12.95 -62.22
N LYS A 3 22.53 -12.69 -61.96
CA LYS A 3 23.16 -11.71 -61.12
C LYS A 3 22.74 -10.28 -61.43
N LYS A 4 22.64 -9.43 -60.42
CA LYS A 4 23.19 -8.05 -60.49
C LYS A 4 23.41 -7.54 -59.07
N ALA A 5 24.69 -7.43 -58.74
CA ALA A 5 25.25 -6.65 -57.65
C ALA A 5 25.20 -5.16 -57.99
N ILE A 6 24.90 -4.33 -56.97
CA ILE A 6 25.25 -2.90 -57.04
C ILE A 6 25.98 -2.54 -55.72
N VAL A 7 27.24 -2.22 -55.90
CA VAL A 7 28.16 -1.61 -54.91
C VAL A 7 27.82 -0.12 -54.85
N PHE A 8 27.71 0.46 -53.64
CA PHE A 8 27.80 1.90 -53.48
C PHE A 8 28.81 2.29 -52.40
N LEU A 9 29.67 3.17 -52.84
CA LEU A 9 30.90 3.68 -52.28
C LEU A 9 30.72 4.37 -50.91
N LEU A 10 31.73 4.14 -50.06
CA LEU A 10 32.14 4.97 -48.94
C LEU A 10 32.63 6.36 -49.42
N VAL A 11 32.19 7.42 -48.77
CA VAL A 11 32.90 8.69 -48.70
C VAL A 11 33.14 9.06 -47.24
N PHE A 12 34.42 9.01 -46.93
CA PHE A 12 35.03 9.42 -45.66
C PHE A 12 35.33 10.91 -45.76
N ALA A 13 34.74 11.74 -44.93
CA ALA A 13 35.17 13.13 -44.76
C ALA A 13 35.59 13.36 -43.31
N MET A 14 36.92 13.34 -43.08
CA MET A 14 37.57 13.87 -41.90
C MET A 14 37.53 15.40 -41.93
N VAL A 15 37.00 16.03 -40.88
CA VAL A 15 37.27 17.45 -40.62
C VAL A 15 37.90 17.52 -39.22
N ILE A 16 39.17 17.91 -39.22
CA ILE A 16 39.94 18.29 -38.03
C ILE A 16 39.66 19.78 -37.82
N VAL A 17 39.15 20.19 -36.65
CA VAL A 17 39.19 21.58 -36.23
C VAL A 17 39.73 21.67 -34.80
N ALA A 18 40.61 22.60 -34.65
CA ALA A 18 41.48 22.90 -33.55
C ALA A 18 40.82 23.48 -32.31
N CYS A 19 41.51 23.35 -31.17
CA CYS A 19 41.26 23.99 -29.90
C CYS A 19 40.93 25.49 -29.97
N GLY A 20 39.94 25.90 -29.22
CA GLY A 20 39.66 27.28 -28.81
C GLY A 20 38.87 27.24 -27.53
N ASP A 21 39.54 27.68 -26.46
CA ASP A 21 39.06 27.80 -25.09
C ASP A 21 38.04 28.96 -25.01
N THR A 22 36.79 28.70 -24.70
CA THR A 22 35.84 29.70 -24.13
C THR A 22 34.78 28.96 -23.33
N THR A 23 34.71 29.28 -22.05
CA THR A 23 33.67 28.95 -21.11
C THR A 23 32.33 29.50 -21.57
N ASP A 24 31.40 28.61 -21.92
CA ASP A 24 29.99 28.94 -22.00
C ASP A 24 29.21 27.84 -21.29
N GLU A 25 28.50 28.26 -20.22
CA GLU A 25 27.54 27.44 -19.50
C GLU A 25 26.42 27.02 -20.49
N ALA A 26 26.46 25.77 -20.90
CA ALA A 26 25.31 25.18 -21.61
C ALA A 26 24.22 24.91 -20.57
N ALA A 27 23.18 25.75 -20.57
CA ALA A 27 21.92 25.42 -19.97
C ALA A 27 21.41 24.11 -20.57
N VAL A 28 21.31 23.07 -19.73
CA VAL A 28 20.59 21.85 -20.08
C VAL A 28 19.12 22.22 -20.07
N GLU A 29 18.56 22.52 -21.24
CA GLU A 29 17.12 22.50 -21.44
C GLU A 29 16.64 21.07 -21.19
N ALA A 30 16.04 20.84 -20.02
CA ALA A 30 15.23 19.65 -19.80
C ALA A 30 14.02 19.77 -20.74
N THR A 31 14.05 19.02 -21.82
CA THR A 31 12.82 18.74 -22.59
C THR A 31 11.92 17.95 -21.67
N GLU A 32 10.92 18.62 -21.09
CA GLU A 32 9.75 17.95 -20.55
C GLU A 32 9.11 17.22 -21.74
N GLU A 33 9.24 15.90 -21.79
CA GLU A 33 8.41 15.08 -22.65
C GLU A 33 6.99 15.23 -22.11
N GLU A 34 6.19 16.10 -22.72
CA GLU A 34 4.75 16.11 -22.57
C GLU A 34 4.25 14.72 -22.99
N HIS A 35 3.94 13.88 -22.03
CA HIS A 35 3.11 12.71 -22.25
C HIS A 35 1.73 13.21 -22.64
N ASP A 36 1.50 13.27 -23.95
CA ASP A 36 0.19 13.54 -24.56
C ASP A 36 -0.74 12.36 -24.22
N HIS A 37 -1.35 12.40 -23.05
CA HIS A 37 -2.46 11.53 -22.71
C HIS A 37 -3.68 12.06 -23.48
N GLU A 38 -3.96 11.53 -24.67
CA GLU A 38 -5.23 11.68 -25.37
C GLU A 38 -6.37 11.03 -24.57
N GLY A 39 -6.71 11.62 -23.43
CA GLY A 39 -7.79 11.20 -22.55
C GLY A 39 -7.99 12.24 -21.44
N GLU A 40 -9.24 12.42 -21.07
CA GLU A 40 -9.65 13.28 -19.96
C GLU A 40 -8.95 12.82 -18.64
N SER A 41 -8.33 13.74 -17.92
CA SER A 41 -7.64 13.41 -16.67
C SER A 41 -8.63 12.93 -15.61
N THR A 42 -8.17 12.11 -14.67
CA THR A 42 -9.00 11.66 -13.55
C THR A 42 -9.64 12.84 -12.79
N LEU A 43 -8.91 13.95 -12.64
CA LEU A 43 -9.44 15.14 -11.99
C LEU A 43 -10.60 15.77 -12.76
N GLU A 44 -10.50 15.87 -14.08
CA GLU A 44 -11.58 16.37 -14.94
C GLU A 44 -12.83 15.50 -14.84
N GLN A 45 -12.67 14.17 -14.91
CA GLN A 45 -13.77 13.21 -14.73
C GLN A 45 -14.44 13.34 -13.35
N VAL A 46 -13.64 13.52 -12.27
CA VAL A 46 -14.15 13.75 -10.91
C VAL A 46 -14.93 15.06 -10.83
N GLN A 47 -14.42 16.13 -11.43
CA GLN A 47 -15.07 17.44 -11.44
C GLN A 47 -16.37 17.44 -12.26
N GLU A 48 -16.39 16.80 -13.41
CA GLU A 48 -17.62 16.64 -14.23
C GLU A 48 -18.68 15.82 -13.52
N ARG A 49 -18.27 14.74 -12.83
CA ARG A 49 -19.19 13.89 -12.07
C ARG A 49 -19.76 14.60 -10.84
N GLY A 50 -19.01 15.55 -10.27
CA GLY A 50 -19.44 16.36 -9.14
C GLY A 50 -19.25 15.73 -7.76
N PHE A 51 -18.55 14.60 -7.66
CA PHE A 51 -18.16 13.94 -6.42
C PHE A 51 -16.92 13.05 -6.61
N LEU A 52 -16.20 12.80 -5.52
CA LEU A 52 -15.05 11.91 -5.43
C LEU A 52 -15.49 10.48 -5.05
N LYS A 53 -15.00 9.46 -5.74
CA LYS A 53 -15.10 8.07 -5.31
C LYS A 53 -13.85 7.71 -4.53
N CYS A 54 -14.00 7.46 -3.23
CA CYS A 54 -12.88 7.15 -2.33
C CYS A 54 -12.92 5.69 -1.85
N GLY A 55 -11.89 4.91 -2.19
CA GLY A 55 -11.70 3.55 -1.70
C GLY A 55 -11.11 3.55 -0.30
N VAL A 56 -11.76 2.88 0.65
CA VAL A 56 -11.35 2.77 2.05
C VAL A 56 -11.30 1.31 2.50
N SER A 57 -10.77 1.05 3.69
CA SER A 57 -10.70 -0.30 4.26
C SER A 57 -12.08 -0.85 4.63
N THR A 58 -12.21 -2.18 4.65
CA THR A 58 -13.42 -2.89 5.14
C THR A 58 -13.59 -2.86 6.66
N GLY A 59 -12.78 -2.10 7.38
CA GLY A 59 -12.84 -1.93 8.82
C GLY A 59 -11.45 -1.99 9.46
N ALA A 60 -10.87 -0.82 9.66
CA ALA A 60 -9.60 -0.63 10.36
C ALA A 60 -9.87 0.34 11.51
N THR A 61 -9.88 -0.16 12.74
CA THR A 61 -10.22 0.61 13.95
C THR A 61 -9.41 1.90 14.03
N GLY A 62 -10.10 3.04 14.14
CA GLY A 62 -9.51 4.38 14.15
C GLY A 62 -9.18 4.95 12.76
N PHE A 63 -9.12 4.13 11.70
CA PHE A 63 -8.80 4.56 10.33
C PHE A 63 -10.03 4.59 9.43
N THR A 64 -10.80 3.49 9.42
CA THR A 64 -12.08 3.41 8.69
C THR A 64 -13.06 2.65 9.54
N GLU A 65 -14.10 3.33 9.96
CA GLU A 65 -15.22 2.77 10.70
C GLU A 65 -16.53 3.13 10.00
N VAL A 66 -17.50 2.23 10.07
CA VAL A 66 -18.85 2.45 9.52
C VAL A 66 -19.83 2.35 10.67
N GLY A 67 -20.57 3.42 10.90
CA GLY A 67 -21.63 3.46 11.89
C GLY A 67 -22.86 2.66 11.47
N ASP A 68 -23.74 2.36 12.42
CA ASP A 68 -25.01 1.64 12.18
C ASP A 68 -25.94 2.39 11.23
N ASP A 69 -25.76 3.71 11.12
CA ASP A 69 -26.50 4.59 10.19
C ASP A 69 -25.86 4.66 8.80
N GLY A 70 -24.78 3.93 8.55
CA GLY A 70 -24.02 3.93 7.31
C GLY A 70 -23.04 5.10 7.18
N SER A 71 -22.85 5.92 8.22
CA SER A 71 -21.86 6.98 8.22
C SER A 71 -20.43 6.42 8.30
N TYR A 72 -19.52 7.10 7.62
CA TYR A 72 -18.10 6.77 7.64
C TYR A 72 -17.35 7.72 8.57
N SER A 73 -16.35 7.19 9.30
CA SER A 73 -15.48 7.97 10.19
C SER A 73 -14.09 7.35 10.31
N GLY A 74 -13.12 8.14 10.74
CA GLY A 74 -11.75 7.73 10.99
C GLY A 74 -10.72 8.46 10.16
N PHE A 75 -9.45 8.21 10.47
CA PHE A 75 -8.32 8.94 9.91
C PHE A 75 -8.25 8.88 8.37
N ASP A 76 -8.44 7.71 7.75
CA ASP A 76 -8.44 7.57 6.29
C ASP A 76 -9.65 8.26 5.66
N VAL A 77 -10.81 8.20 6.33
CA VAL A 77 -12.04 8.86 5.90
C VAL A 77 -11.89 10.39 5.91
N ASP A 78 -11.22 10.95 6.92
CA ASP A 78 -10.95 12.38 6.99
C ASP A 78 -10.08 12.86 5.83
N TYR A 79 -9.13 12.03 5.35
CA TYR A 79 -8.38 12.34 4.14
C TYR A 79 -9.24 12.32 2.88
N CYS A 80 -10.22 11.39 2.77
CA CYS A 80 -11.18 11.42 1.65
C CYS A 80 -11.98 12.73 1.65
N TYR A 81 -12.45 13.16 2.82
CA TYR A 81 -13.15 14.45 2.98
C TYR A 81 -12.24 15.63 2.62
N ALA A 82 -10.97 15.60 3.02
CA ALA A 82 -10.02 16.66 2.68
C ALA A 82 -9.78 16.76 1.17
N VAL A 83 -9.66 15.64 0.46
CA VAL A 83 -9.52 15.61 -1.01
C VAL A 83 -10.78 16.16 -1.68
N ALA A 84 -11.98 15.72 -1.25
CA ALA A 84 -13.24 16.25 -1.77
C ALA A 84 -13.37 17.76 -1.55
N ALA A 85 -13.03 18.23 -0.34
CA ALA A 85 -13.02 19.66 -0.03
C ALA A 85 -12.04 20.46 -0.90
N ALA A 86 -10.87 19.89 -1.20
CA ALA A 86 -9.88 20.55 -2.07
C ALA A 86 -10.37 20.67 -3.52
N ILE A 87 -11.10 19.68 -4.02
CA ILE A 87 -11.61 19.66 -5.41
C ILE A 87 -12.86 20.55 -5.55
N PHE A 88 -13.78 20.46 -4.60
CA PHE A 88 -15.13 21.03 -4.73
C PHE A 88 -15.42 22.21 -3.80
N GLY A 89 -14.54 22.48 -2.81
CA GLY A 89 -14.86 23.40 -1.71
C GLY A 89 -15.92 22.83 -0.73
N ASP A 90 -16.27 21.57 -0.88
CA ASP A 90 -17.30 20.88 -0.11
C ASP A 90 -16.86 19.45 0.21
N TYR A 91 -16.60 19.16 1.49
CA TYR A 91 -16.14 17.85 1.95
C TYR A 91 -17.21 16.74 1.77
N SER A 92 -18.48 17.10 1.69
CA SER A 92 -19.56 16.12 1.53
C SER A 92 -19.65 15.51 0.13
N LYS A 93 -18.90 16.05 -0.84
CA LYS A 93 -18.83 15.57 -2.22
C LYS A 93 -17.94 14.33 -2.36
N VAL A 94 -18.21 13.29 -1.57
CA VAL A 94 -17.48 12.03 -1.57
C VAL A 94 -18.43 10.85 -1.46
N GLU A 95 -18.15 9.80 -2.24
CA GLU A 95 -18.77 8.49 -2.18
C GLU A 95 -17.71 7.47 -1.74
N PHE A 96 -18.02 6.71 -0.68
CA PHE A 96 -17.10 5.73 -0.13
C PHE A 96 -17.36 4.34 -0.71
N LYS A 97 -16.26 3.63 -1.00
CA LYS A 97 -16.28 2.21 -1.35
C LYS A 97 -15.35 1.44 -0.44
N GLN A 98 -15.90 0.49 0.33
CA GLN A 98 -15.09 -0.45 1.10
C GLN A 98 -14.44 -1.47 0.17
N LEU A 99 -13.13 -1.67 0.34
CA LEU A 99 -12.33 -2.59 -0.45
C LEU A 99 -11.47 -3.47 0.46
N THR A 100 -11.39 -4.75 0.15
CA THR A 100 -10.44 -5.66 0.79
C THR A 100 -9.00 -5.33 0.38
N ALA A 101 -8.03 -5.96 1.04
CA ALA A 101 -6.63 -5.80 0.65
C ALA A 101 -6.32 -6.39 -0.74
N ALA A 102 -7.04 -7.43 -1.14
CA ALA A 102 -6.87 -8.08 -2.43
C ALA A 102 -7.49 -7.28 -3.59
N GLU A 103 -8.65 -6.65 -3.38
CA GLU A 103 -9.42 -5.96 -4.43
C GLU A 103 -8.93 -4.54 -4.73
N ARG A 104 -8.32 -3.87 -3.75
CA ARG A 104 -8.08 -2.41 -3.77
C ARG A 104 -7.39 -1.87 -5.02
N PHE A 105 -6.34 -2.55 -5.49
CA PHE A 105 -5.59 -2.09 -6.65
C PHE A 105 -6.34 -2.33 -7.97
N THR A 106 -7.03 -3.46 -8.07
CA THR A 106 -7.88 -3.75 -9.25
C THR A 106 -9.03 -2.75 -9.34
N ALA A 107 -9.68 -2.41 -8.22
CA ALA A 107 -10.74 -1.43 -8.18
C ALA A 107 -10.24 -0.01 -8.56
N LEU A 108 -9.03 0.37 -8.12
CA LEU A 108 -8.42 1.64 -8.52
C LEU A 108 -8.10 1.66 -10.01
N SER A 109 -7.42 0.64 -10.52
CA SER A 109 -7.04 0.54 -11.93
C SER A 109 -8.26 0.44 -12.88
N ALA A 110 -9.37 -0.11 -12.40
CA ALA A 110 -10.63 -0.19 -13.15
C ALA A 110 -11.47 1.11 -13.09
N GLY A 111 -11.04 2.14 -12.35
CA GLY A 111 -11.80 3.39 -12.17
C GLY A 111 -13.07 3.23 -11.33
N GLU A 112 -13.17 2.14 -10.55
CA GLU A 112 -14.26 1.96 -9.60
C GLU A 112 -14.15 2.94 -8.43
N VAL A 113 -12.93 3.36 -8.10
CA VAL A 113 -12.59 4.47 -7.21
C VAL A 113 -11.55 5.37 -7.88
N ASP A 114 -11.56 6.66 -7.56
CA ASP A 114 -10.62 7.65 -8.10
C ASP A 114 -9.36 7.73 -7.25
N VAL A 115 -9.51 7.52 -5.97
CA VAL A 115 -8.42 7.50 -4.98
C VAL A 115 -8.61 6.32 -4.03
N LEU A 116 -7.49 5.79 -3.56
CA LEU A 116 -7.47 4.74 -2.57
C LEU A 116 -6.77 5.28 -1.31
N ILE A 117 -7.53 5.56 -0.26
CA ILE A 117 -7.02 6.08 1.02
C ILE A 117 -7.30 5.06 2.11
N ARG A 118 -6.26 4.30 2.42
CA ARG A 118 -6.31 3.24 3.42
C ARG A 118 -4.89 2.84 3.83
N ASN A 119 -4.76 1.89 4.78
CA ASN A 119 -3.49 1.32 5.24
C ASN A 119 -2.74 0.56 4.13
N THR A 120 -2.37 1.24 3.05
CA THR A 120 -1.66 0.66 1.91
C THR A 120 -0.20 1.08 1.94
N THR A 121 0.69 0.11 2.15
CA THR A 121 2.14 0.35 2.17
C THR A 121 2.63 0.80 0.79
N TRP A 122 3.33 1.92 0.73
CA TRP A 122 4.06 2.34 -0.46
C TRP A 122 5.28 1.43 -0.65
N THR A 123 5.32 0.68 -1.72
CA THR A 123 6.46 -0.14 -2.12
C THR A 123 6.82 0.15 -3.56
N GLN A 124 8.10 -0.03 -3.92
CA GLN A 124 8.56 0.17 -5.28
C GLN A 124 7.75 -0.66 -6.29
N SER A 125 7.50 -1.94 -6.01
CA SER A 125 6.75 -2.80 -6.92
C SER A 125 5.31 -2.33 -7.13
N ARG A 126 4.64 -1.82 -6.08
CA ARG A 126 3.28 -1.28 -6.21
C ARG A 126 3.24 0.01 -7.01
N ASP A 127 4.25 0.85 -6.86
CA ASP A 127 4.38 2.13 -7.56
C ASP A 127 4.72 1.92 -9.04
N THR A 128 5.66 1.01 -9.34
CA THR A 128 6.18 0.85 -10.71
C THR A 128 5.46 -0.22 -11.55
N GLU A 129 4.89 -1.26 -10.92
CA GLU A 129 4.35 -2.42 -11.65
C GLU A 129 2.83 -2.40 -11.80
N LEU A 130 2.11 -1.69 -10.91
CA LEU A 130 0.65 -1.67 -10.90
C LEU A 130 0.06 -0.50 -11.69
N GLY A 131 0.88 0.42 -12.20
CA GLY A 131 0.42 1.59 -12.94
C GLY A 131 -0.41 2.56 -12.08
N ASN A 132 -0.15 2.61 -10.78
CA ASN A 132 -0.82 3.52 -9.84
C ASN A 132 0.22 4.44 -9.22
N ASP A 133 -0.10 5.72 -9.10
CA ASP A 133 0.75 6.70 -8.43
C ASP A 133 0.45 6.75 -6.93
N PHE A 134 1.50 6.84 -6.12
CA PHE A 134 1.37 7.06 -4.69
C PHE A 134 1.47 8.55 -4.36
N GLY A 135 0.50 9.07 -3.62
CA GLY A 135 0.58 10.38 -2.99
C GLY A 135 1.51 10.37 -1.77
N PRO A 136 1.58 11.50 -1.05
CA PRO A 136 2.38 11.60 0.18
C PRO A 136 1.95 10.56 1.22
N THR A 137 2.93 10.06 1.99
CA THR A 137 2.65 9.17 3.12
C THR A 137 1.84 9.90 4.18
N THR A 138 0.65 9.40 4.49
CA THR A 138 -0.26 9.99 5.48
C THR A 138 0.02 9.52 6.90
N TYR A 139 0.53 8.27 7.05
CA TYR A 139 0.80 7.65 8.35
C TYR A 139 2.02 6.74 8.28
N PHE A 140 2.89 6.81 9.29
CA PHE A 140 4.03 5.91 9.43
C PHE A 140 3.69 4.81 10.43
N ASP A 141 3.79 3.56 9.98
CA ASP A 141 3.52 2.38 10.78
C ASP A 141 4.54 1.28 10.50
N GLY A 142 4.50 0.23 11.28
CA GLY A 142 5.31 -0.95 11.09
C GLY A 142 4.53 -2.21 11.47
N GLN A 143 4.92 -3.33 10.89
CA GLN A 143 4.29 -4.61 11.18
C GLN A 143 4.67 -5.09 12.58
N GLN A 144 3.68 -5.56 13.33
CA GLN A 144 3.84 -6.25 14.60
C GLN A 144 2.97 -7.51 14.64
N LEU A 145 3.13 -8.28 15.69
CA LEU A 145 2.37 -9.47 15.98
C LEU A 145 1.59 -9.28 17.26
N MET A 146 0.46 -9.96 17.38
CA MET A 146 -0.31 -10.01 18.62
C MET A 146 -0.60 -11.47 18.96
N GLY A 147 -0.33 -11.85 20.21
CA GLY A 147 -0.56 -13.18 20.73
C GLY A 147 -1.01 -13.13 22.19
N ARG A 148 -1.43 -14.27 22.74
CA ARG A 148 -1.97 -14.35 24.10
C ARG A 148 -0.87 -14.38 25.14
N VAL A 149 -1.05 -13.62 26.21
CA VAL A 149 -0.18 -13.67 27.38
C VAL A 149 -0.24 -15.03 28.08
N SER A 150 -1.41 -15.68 28.06
CA SER A 150 -1.59 -17.04 28.59
C SER A 150 -0.73 -18.10 27.90
N ASP A 151 -0.32 -17.85 26.64
CA ASP A 151 0.51 -18.74 25.84
C ASP A 151 2.02 -18.43 26.04
N GLY A 152 2.35 -17.58 27.03
CA GLY A 152 3.71 -17.22 27.37
C GLY A 152 4.28 -16.05 26.54
N LEU A 153 3.46 -15.43 25.69
CA LEU A 153 3.89 -14.30 24.87
C LEU A 153 3.85 -12.98 25.65
N SER A 154 4.74 -12.08 25.29
CA SER A 154 4.90 -10.78 25.95
C SER A 154 5.40 -9.74 24.96
N SER A 155 5.45 -8.47 25.36
CA SER A 155 6.01 -7.40 24.53
C SER A 155 7.51 -7.58 24.22
N SER A 156 8.20 -8.44 24.93
CA SER A 156 9.61 -8.80 24.66
C SER A 156 9.77 -10.03 23.77
N SER A 157 8.68 -10.70 23.38
CA SER A 157 8.72 -11.81 22.41
C SER A 157 9.20 -11.34 21.04
N THR A 158 9.74 -12.28 20.29
CA THR A 158 10.38 -12.08 18.98
C THR A 158 9.80 -13.00 17.93
N LEU A 159 10.26 -12.91 16.69
CA LEU A 159 9.87 -13.84 15.63
C LEU A 159 10.32 -15.30 15.88
N ALA A 160 11.33 -15.54 16.71
CA ALA A 160 11.74 -16.89 17.06
C ALA A 160 10.72 -17.58 17.99
N ASP A 161 9.95 -16.80 18.75
CA ASP A 161 8.96 -17.33 19.71
C ASP A 161 7.64 -17.80 19.03
N ILE A 162 7.52 -17.63 17.71
CA ILE A 162 6.33 -18.08 16.98
C ILE A 162 6.56 -19.39 16.19
N ASP A 163 7.68 -20.09 16.45
CA ASP A 163 7.95 -21.37 15.78
C ASP A 163 6.87 -22.40 16.05
N GLY A 164 6.36 -23.02 14.99
CA GLY A 164 5.28 -24.01 15.03
C GLY A 164 3.87 -23.44 15.23
N LEU A 165 3.70 -22.10 15.28
CA LEU A 165 2.41 -21.49 15.55
C LEU A 165 1.62 -21.17 14.28
N ARG A 166 0.29 -21.11 14.43
CA ARG A 166 -0.66 -20.68 13.39
C ARG A 166 -0.74 -19.15 13.42
N VAL A 167 -0.40 -18.51 12.29
CA VAL A 167 -0.35 -17.06 12.15
C VAL A 167 -1.39 -16.57 11.16
N CYS A 168 -2.37 -15.80 11.62
CA CYS A 168 -3.40 -15.20 10.79
C CYS A 168 -3.01 -13.81 10.29
N THR A 169 -3.27 -13.55 9.00
CA THR A 169 -3.09 -12.22 8.38
C THR A 169 -3.97 -12.07 7.13
N ASN A 170 -4.05 -10.86 6.58
CA ASN A 170 -4.77 -10.62 5.33
C ASN A 170 -3.97 -11.07 4.10
N ALA A 171 -4.66 -11.74 3.18
CA ALA A 171 -4.15 -12.05 1.85
C ALA A 171 -3.81 -10.78 1.04
N GLY A 172 -2.80 -10.84 0.17
CA GLY A 172 -2.39 -9.77 -0.73
C GLY A 172 -1.73 -8.57 -0.04
N THR A 173 -1.19 -8.76 1.17
CA THR A 173 -0.56 -7.70 1.96
C THR A 173 0.95 -7.84 2.03
N THR A 174 1.63 -6.72 2.33
CA THR A 174 3.05 -6.75 2.69
C THR A 174 3.29 -7.54 3.97
N THR A 175 2.31 -7.55 4.89
CA THR A 175 2.42 -8.26 6.17
C THR A 175 2.40 -9.78 5.99
N GLU A 176 1.63 -10.30 5.04
CA GLU A 176 1.66 -11.71 4.65
C GLU A 176 3.06 -12.14 4.15
N LYS A 177 3.63 -11.35 3.24
CA LYS A 177 4.97 -11.61 2.69
C LYS A 177 6.05 -11.51 3.78
N ASN A 178 6.04 -10.42 4.53
CA ASN A 178 7.09 -10.14 5.52
C ASN A 178 7.10 -11.14 6.67
N ILE A 179 5.93 -11.64 7.13
CA ILE A 179 5.91 -12.62 8.21
C ILE A 179 6.50 -13.95 7.77
N THR A 180 6.23 -14.36 6.53
CA THR A 180 6.79 -15.59 5.96
C THR A 180 8.30 -15.49 5.81
N GLU A 181 8.79 -14.39 5.24
CA GLU A 181 10.22 -14.14 5.06
C GLU A 181 10.92 -13.96 6.42
N GLY A 182 10.33 -13.18 7.33
CA GLY A 182 10.90 -12.90 8.65
C GLY A 182 11.02 -14.14 9.54
N ALA A 183 10.01 -15.00 9.55
CA ALA A 183 10.05 -16.27 10.26
C ALA A 183 11.20 -17.15 9.72
N GLY A 184 11.30 -17.27 8.40
CA GLY A 184 12.38 -18.02 7.76
C GLY A 184 13.78 -17.52 8.09
N LEU A 185 13.98 -16.19 8.21
CA LEU A 185 15.27 -15.59 8.56
C LEU A 185 15.74 -15.96 9.98
N VAL A 186 14.82 -16.21 10.91
CA VAL A 186 15.15 -16.63 12.29
C VAL A 186 15.05 -18.15 12.47
N GLY A 187 14.79 -18.91 11.40
CA GLY A 187 14.66 -20.36 11.43
C GLY A 187 13.35 -20.86 12.03
N ALA A 188 12.35 -20.01 12.18
CA ALA A 188 11.01 -20.38 12.63
C ALA A 188 10.16 -20.89 11.46
N THR A 189 9.36 -21.93 11.71
CA THR A 189 8.36 -22.46 10.79
C THR A 189 6.98 -22.09 11.29
N ILE A 190 6.16 -21.46 10.46
CA ILE A 190 4.79 -21.07 10.82
C ILE A 190 3.76 -21.72 9.91
N GLU A 191 2.56 -21.92 10.44
CA GLU A 191 1.38 -22.24 9.63
C GLU A 191 0.65 -20.94 9.32
N LEU A 192 0.79 -20.45 8.06
CA LEU A 192 0.17 -19.22 7.65
C LEU A 192 -1.31 -19.44 7.30
N VAL A 193 -2.19 -18.68 7.93
CA VAL A 193 -3.64 -18.67 7.67
C VAL A 193 -4.01 -17.29 7.11
N THR A 194 -4.34 -17.24 5.82
CA THR A 194 -4.74 -16.00 5.17
C THR A 194 -6.26 -15.84 5.14
N VAL A 195 -6.73 -14.61 5.34
CA VAL A 195 -8.14 -14.22 5.33
C VAL A 195 -8.34 -12.98 4.46
N GLU A 196 -9.57 -12.70 4.05
CA GLU A 196 -9.88 -11.52 3.24
C GLU A 196 -9.98 -10.24 4.08
N ALA A 197 -10.67 -10.30 5.22
CA ALA A 197 -10.85 -9.16 6.13
C ALA A 197 -10.08 -9.39 7.44
N PHE A 198 -9.45 -8.33 7.97
CA PHE A 198 -8.70 -8.45 9.23
C PHE A 198 -9.60 -8.74 10.44
N SER A 199 -10.87 -8.35 10.41
CA SER A 199 -11.85 -8.77 11.42
C SER A 199 -11.95 -10.29 11.52
N GLU A 200 -11.94 -11.00 10.39
CA GLU A 200 -11.95 -12.46 10.36
C GLU A 200 -10.70 -13.06 11.01
N ALA A 201 -9.51 -12.44 10.80
CA ALA A 201 -8.29 -12.87 11.50
C ALA A 201 -8.43 -12.74 13.02
N ILE A 202 -9.05 -11.66 13.49
CA ILE A 202 -9.32 -11.44 14.92
C ILE A 202 -10.32 -12.48 15.44
N ASP A 203 -11.40 -12.75 14.70
CA ASP A 203 -12.40 -13.75 15.10
C ASP A 203 -11.78 -15.15 15.23
N LYS A 204 -10.94 -15.55 14.26
CA LYS A 204 -10.17 -16.79 14.30
C LYS A 204 -9.19 -16.83 15.49
N PHE A 205 -8.54 -15.72 15.78
CA PHE A 205 -7.67 -15.60 16.94
C PHE A 205 -8.46 -15.75 18.25
N ILE A 206 -9.59 -15.08 18.40
CA ILE A 206 -10.45 -15.20 19.58
C ILE A 206 -10.97 -16.64 19.73
N ALA A 207 -11.36 -17.30 18.64
CA ALA A 207 -11.82 -18.69 18.63
C ALA A 207 -10.71 -19.72 18.89
N GLY A 208 -9.43 -19.30 18.93
CA GLY A 208 -8.29 -20.21 19.09
C GLY A 208 -7.93 -20.99 17.81
N GLU A 209 -8.44 -20.57 16.65
CA GLU A 209 -8.06 -21.12 15.35
C GLU A 209 -6.70 -20.59 14.88
N CYS A 210 -6.29 -19.41 15.37
CA CYS A 210 -4.96 -18.86 15.22
C CYS A 210 -4.33 -18.59 16.59
N ASP A 211 -3.02 -18.76 16.67
CA ASP A 211 -2.23 -18.50 17.88
C ASP A 211 -1.72 -17.05 17.88
N ILE A 212 -1.48 -16.53 16.69
CA ILE A 212 -0.94 -15.19 16.42
C ILE A 212 -1.79 -14.51 15.33
N VAL A 213 -1.95 -13.20 15.44
CA VAL A 213 -2.36 -12.33 14.34
C VAL A 213 -1.27 -11.32 14.02
N THR A 214 -1.10 -10.96 12.76
CA THR A 214 -0.12 -9.95 12.33
C THR A 214 -0.71 -8.99 11.31
N THR A 215 -0.45 -7.72 11.53
CA THR A 215 -0.74 -6.59 10.64
C THR A 215 0.07 -5.37 11.11
N ASP A 216 -0.34 -4.19 10.70
CA ASP A 216 0.17 -2.91 11.18
C ASP A 216 -0.03 -2.76 12.68
N GLY A 217 0.99 -2.27 13.39
CA GLY A 217 0.97 -2.14 14.84
C GLY A 217 -0.19 -1.30 15.36
N SER A 218 -0.51 -0.19 14.67
CA SER A 218 -1.66 0.65 15.01
C SER A 218 -2.99 -0.13 14.96
N GLY A 219 -3.18 -0.98 13.94
CA GLY A 219 -4.35 -1.85 13.81
C GLY A 219 -4.45 -2.86 14.96
N LEU A 220 -3.33 -3.45 15.39
CA LEU A 220 -3.30 -4.37 16.53
C LEU A 220 -3.65 -3.65 17.83
N VAL A 221 -3.11 -2.45 18.06
CA VAL A 221 -3.43 -1.63 19.23
C VAL A 221 -4.93 -1.33 19.28
N GLY A 222 -5.52 -0.90 18.16
CA GLY A 222 -6.96 -0.64 18.06
C GLY A 222 -7.79 -1.89 18.38
N ARG A 223 -7.45 -3.04 17.81
CA ARG A 223 -8.17 -4.31 18.06
C ARG A 223 -8.06 -4.78 19.49
N ARG A 224 -6.87 -4.65 20.09
CA ARG A 224 -6.67 -4.98 21.51
C ARG A 224 -7.53 -4.09 22.41
N ALA A 225 -7.63 -2.80 22.09
CA ALA A 225 -8.41 -1.85 22.90
C ALA A 225 -9.92 -2.13 22.82
N VAL A 226 -10.48 -2.33 21.62
CA VAL A 226 -11.94 -2.56 21.46
C VAL A 226 -12.39 -3.92 21.99
N ASN A 227 -11.47 -4.88 22.17
CA ASN A 227 -11.77 -6.18 22.78
C ASN A 227 -11.49 -6.21 24.30
N ASP A 228 -11.14 -5.07 24.91
CA ASP A 228 -10.78 -4.95 26.33
C ASP A 228 -9.67 -5.93 26.79
N ALA A 229 -8.74 -6.23 25.89
CA ALA A 229 -7.74 -7.28 26.04
C ALA A 229 -6.32 -6.71 26.33
N LEU A 230 -6.23 -5.56 26.98
CA LEU A 230 -4.97 -4.87 27.25
C LEU A 230 -3.97 -5.72 28.06
N ASN A 231 -4.47 -6.57 28.94
CA ASN A 231 -3.68 -7.44 29.78
C ASN A 231 -3.57 -8.88 29.25
N ASP A 232 -4.46 -9.28 28.35
CA ASP A 232 -4.57 -10.65 27.86
C ASP A 232 -3.82 -10.88 26.55
N TRP A 233 -3.64 -9.82 25.76
CA TRP A 233 -2.94 -9.88 24.48
C TRP A 233 -1.69 -9.01 24.48
N ALA A 234 -0.57 -9.60 24.13
CA ALA A 234 0.70 -8.94 23.95
C ALA A 234 0.93 -8.56 22.50
N ILE A 235 1.42 -7.34 22.25
CA ILE A 235 1.87 -6.88 20.93
C ILE A 235 3.40 -6.87 20.95
N PHE A 236 4.02 -7.50 19.95
CA PHE A 236 5.46 -7.70 19.82
C PHE A 236 5.90 -7.80 18.34
N PRO A 237 7.21 -7.73 18.04
CA PRO A 237 8.26 -7.20 18.92
C PRO A 237 8.04 -5.72 19.23
N GLN A 238 8.75 -5.17 20.25
CA GLN A 238 8.66 -3.73 20.57
C GLN A 238 9.08 -2.84 19.40
N SER A 239 10.13 -3.23 18.69
CA SER A 239 10.50 -2.59 17.42
C SER A 239 9.77 -3.29 16.29
N PRO A 240 8.92 -2.59 15.54
CA PRO A 240 8.19 -3.18 14.42
C PRO A 240 9.10 -3.87 13.42
N ILE A 241 8.60 -4.92 12.81
CA ILE A 241 9.22 -5.54 11.64
C ILE A 241 9.15 -4.51 10.52
N GLN A 242 10.24 -4.33 9.79
CA GLN A 242 10.26 -3.39 8.65
C GLN A 242 9.26 -3.85 7.58
N LYS A 243 8.56 -2.87 7.06
CA LYS A 243 7.71 -3.00 5.88
C LYS A 243 8.49 -2.65 4.62
#